data_70dbe288b861b5819eaf3e7cd9ddc3bc
#
_entry.id   70dbe288b861b5819eaf3e7cd9ddc3bc
#
_cell.length_a   1.000
_cell.length_b   1.000
_cell.length_c   1.000
_cell.angle_alpha   90.00
_cell.angle_beta   90.00
_cell.angle_gamma   90.00
#
_symmetry.space_group_name_H-M   'P 1'
#
loop_
_entity.id
_entity.type
_entity.pdbx_description
1 polymer ?
#
loop_
_entity_poly.entity_id
_entity_poly.type
_entity_poly.pdbx_seq_one_letter_code
_entity_poly.pdbx_strand_id
1 'polypeptide(L)'
;MSVFSPEARARFAAHYPETPQVLPHGLCGHPLFELDALAALAEALPAASIEYNAADQPIGIDGKPQPTGIPIGETIRTIGTSGSWAALKNIEQHPAYAALLHDLLDELRPAIEAATGAMLKPQGFVFVTSPGGVTPYHFDPEHNVLLQLRGSKVMTQFPAGDPRFAPDT
;
A
#
# COMPACT_ATOMS: atom_id res chain seq x y z
N MET A 1 18.34 -4.44 -7.96
CA MET A 1 17.57 -5.62 -8.45
C MET A 1 16.32 -5.07 -9.11
N SER A 2 15.97 -5.49 -10.33
CA SER A 2 14.76 -4.96 -10.98
C SER A 2 13.50 -5.55 -10.32
N VAL A 3 12.54 -4.69 -9.97
CA VAL A 3 11.27 -5.07 -9.35
C VAL A 3 10.29 -5.58 -10.41
N PHE A 4 10.26 -4.95 -11.58
CA PHE A 4 9.36 -5.31 -12.67
C PHE A 4 10.13 -5.88 -13.86
N SER A 5 9.63 -6.97 -14.43
CA SER A 5 10.18 -7.49 -15.69
C SER A 5 9.97 -6.52 -16.85
N PRO A 6 10.73 -6.63 -17.96
CA PRO A 6 10.48 -5.80 -19.15
C PRO A 6 9.04 -5.90 -19.66
N GLU A 7 8.44 -7.08 -19.61
CA GLU A 7 7.06 -7.34 -20.04
C GLU A 7 6.05 -6.64 -19.12
N ALA A 8 6.29 -6.67 -17.78
CA ALA A 8 5.45 -5.98 -16.82
C ALA A 8 5.50 -4.46 -17.03
N ARG A 9 6.69 -3.89 -17.28
CA ARG A 9 6.85 -2.46 -17.58
C ARG A 9 6.20 -2.07 -18.90
N ALA A 10 6.33 -2.89 -19.92
CA ALA A 10 5.66 -2.64 -21.21
C ALA A 10 4.13 -2.67 -21.08
N ARG A 11 3.61 -3.65 -20.31
CA ARG A 11 2.19 -3.74 -20.01
C ARG A 11 1.69 -2.53 -19.20
N PHE A 12 2.44 -2.11 -18.19
CA PHE A 12 2.15 -0.89 -17.43
C PHE A 12 2.04 0.32 -18.37
N ALA A 13 3.07 0.55 -19.20
CA ALA A 13 3.12 1.68 -20.11
C ALA A 13 1.95 1.70 -21.13
N ALA A 14 1.44 0.54 -21.54
CA ALA A 14 0.34 0.43 -22.49
C ALA A 14 -1.04 0.75 -21.90
N HIS A 15 -1.19 0.76 -20.56
CA HIS A 15 -2.48 0.88 -19.91
C HIS A 15 -2.58 2.04 -18.91
N TYR A 16 -1.45 2.51 -18.43
CA TYR A 16 -1.39 3.64 -17.49
C TYR A 16 -1.70 4.97 -18.21
N PRO A 17 -2.49 5.87 -17.64
CA PRO A 17 -3.14 5.80 -16.34
C PRO A 17 -4.56 5.24 -16.36
N GLU A 18 -5.12 4.89 -17.53
CA GLU A 18 -6.56 4.74 -17.75
C GLU A 18 -7.13 3.39 -17.30
N THR A 19 -6.32 2.33 -17.34
CA THR A 19 -6.84 0.97 -17.11
C THR A 19 -6.03 0.26 -16.04
N PRO A 20 -6.68 -0.19 -14.93
CA PRO A 20 -6.02 -0.98 -13.91
C PRO A 20 -5.45 -2.28 -14.47
N GLN A 21 -4.26 -2.66 -14.04
CA GLN A 21 -3.58 -3.87 -14.46
C GLN A 21 -3.01 -4.65 -13.28
N VAL A 22 -3.06 -5.98 -13.37
CA VAL A 22 -2.31 -6.86 -12.47
C VAL A 22 -0.97 -7.19 -13.12
N LEU A 23 0.11 -6.83 -12.45
CA LEU A 23 1.49 -7.01 -12.93
C LEU A 23 2.28 -7.86 -11.95
N PRO A 24 3.09 -8.83 -12.42
CA PRO A 24 4.03 -9.54 -11.56
C PRO A 24 5.15 -8.61 -11.11
N HIS A 25 5.62 -8.80 -9.87
CA HIS A 25 6.76 -8.05 -9.31
C HIS A 25 7.67 -8.95 -8.48
N GLY A 26 8.93 -8.54 -8.31
CA GLY A 26 9.99 -9.30 -7.64
C GLY A 26 10.20 -9.00 -6.16
N LEU A 27 9.26 -8.32 -5.46
CA LEU A 27 9.45 -7.91 -4.05
C LEU A 27 8.96 -8.94 -3.03
N CYS A 28 8.33 -10.03 -3.44
CA CYS A 28 7.94 -11.09 -2.50
C CYS A 28 9.18 -11.67 -1.82
N GLY A 29 9.18 -11.72 -0.47
CA GLY A 29 10.33 -12.18 0.31
C GLY A 29 11.48 -11.19 0.44
N HIS A 30 11.31 -9.93 0.04
CA HIS A 30 12.33 -8.91 0.23
C HIS A 30 12.53 -8.62 1.74
N PRO A 31 13.79 -8.57 2.25
CA PRO A 31 14.07 -8.47 3.68
C PRO A 31 13.42 -7.29 4.41
N LEU A 32 13.26 -6.13 3.76
CA LEU A 32 12.59 -4.96 4.33
C LEU A 32 11.10 -5.18 4.62
N PHE A 33 10.49 -6.22 4.06
CA PHE A 33 9.07 -6.55 4.26
C PHE A 33 8.84 -7.81 5.11
N GLU A 34 9.87 -8.33 5.75
CA GLU A 34 9.70 -9.32 6.81
C GLU A 34 9.06 -8.66 8.04
N LEU A 35 8.27 -9.43 8.80
CA LEU A 35 7.49 -8.86 9.91
C LEU A 35 8.35 -8.17 10.97
N ASP A 36 9.53 -8.72 11.25
CA ASP A 36 10.46 -8.08 12.20
C ASP A 36 11.04 -6.77 11.67
N ALA A 37 11.33 -6.69 10.38
CA ALA A 37 11.79 -5.44 9.75
C ALA A 37 10.68 -4.37 9.74
N LEU A 38 9.43 -4.77 9.46
CA LEU A 38 8.28 -3.86 9.52
C LEU A 38 7.96 -3.43 10.94
N ALA A 39 8.11 -4.30 11.92
CA ALA A 39 7.96 -3.95 13.33
C ALA A 39 9.03 -2.92 13.76
N ALA A 40 10.28 -3.14 13.38
CA ALA A 40 11.36 -2.18 13.65
C ALA A 40 11.14 -0.83 12.93
N LEU A 41 10.64 -0.85 11.68
CA LEU A 41 10.24 0.36 10.97
C LEU A 41 9.14 1.11 11.74
N ALA A 42 8.11 0.41 12.19
CA ALA A 42 7.01 1.00 12.94
C ALA A 42 7.47 1.65 14.25
N GLU A 43 8.43 1.03 14.93
CA GLU A 43 9.02 1.57 16.16
C GLU A 43 9.92 2.81 15.90
N ALA A 44 10.45 2.95 14.69
CA ALA A 44 11.31 4.07 14.28
C ALA A 44 10.56 5.26 13.66
N LEU A 45 9.38 5.04 13.10
CA LEU A 45 8.58 6.09 12.46
C LEU A 45 7.94 7.02 13.50
N PRO A 46 7.70 8.30 13.15
CA PRO A 46 6.89 9.19 13.99
C PRO A 46 5.49 8.62 14.23
N ALA A 47 4.94 8.82 15.43
CA ALA A 47 3.62 8.32 15.79
C ALA A 47 2.51 8.78 14.82
N ALA A 48 2.63 9.96 14.23
CA ALA A 48 1.69 10.48 13.23
C ALA A 48 1.71 9.68 11.90
N SER A 49 2.75 8.90 11.66
CA SER A 49 2.89 8.02 10.48
C SER A 49 2.38 6.60 10.75
N ILE A 50 1.86 6.31 11.93
CA ILE A 50 1.44 4.98 12.34
C ILE A 50 -0.04 5.01 12.68
N GLU A 51 -0.78 4.10 12.08
CA GLU A 51 -2.17 3.85 12.42
C GLU A 51 -2.38 2.34 12.56
N TYR A 52 -3.00 1.90 13.65
CA TYR A 52 -3.31 0.49 13.84
C TYR A 52 -4.49 0.28 14.77
N ASN A 53 -5.33 -0.69 14.43
CA ASN A 53 -6.60 -0.93 15.08
C ASN A 53 -6.99 -2.41 14.97
N ALA A 54 -8.04 -2.80 15.68
CA ALA A 54 -8.70 -4.08 15.45
C ALA A 54 -9.29 -4.12 14.03
N ALA A 55 -9.20 -5.28 13.36
CA ALA A 55 -9.61 -5.47 11.97
C ALA A 55 -11.06 -5.99 11.82
N ASP A 56 -11.79 -6.11 12.93
CA ASP A 56 -13.15 -6.68 13.03
C ASP A 56 -14.27 -5.65 12.86
N GLN A 57 -13.95 -4.43 12.47
CA GLN A 57 -14.93 -3.36 12.29
C GLN A 57 -15.80 -3.63 11.06
N PRO A 58 -17.13 -3.62 11.19
CA PRO A 58 -18.03 -3.74 10.04
C PRO A 58 -17.85 -2.58 9.07
N ILE A 59 -17.95 -2.88 7.77
CA ILE A 59 -17.87 -1.90 6.69
C ILE A 59 -19.00 -0.88 6.85
N GLY A 60 -18.66 0.42 6.81
CA GLY A 60 -19.66 1.50 6.72
C GLY A 60 -20.26 1.95 8.06
N ILE A 61 -19.62 1.68 9.18
CA ILE A 61 -20.05 2.25 10.47
C ILE A 61 -19.23 3.50 10.78
N ASP A 62 -19.91 4.58 11.16
CA ASP A 62 -19.35 5.85 11.63
C ASP A 62 -18.70 5.73 13.03
N GLY A 63 -18.03 4.61 13.30
CA GLY A 63 -17.34 4.33 14.55
C GLY A 63 -15.82 4.53 14.41
N LYS A 64 -15.19 5.10 15.44
CA LYS A 64 -13.73 5.10 15.52
C LYS A 64 -13.25 3.68 15.70
N PRO A 65 -12.23 3.23 14.92
CA PRO A 65 -11.62 1.93 15.11
C PRO A 65 -11.17 1.73 16.57
N GLN A 66 -11.35 0.52 17.10
CA GLN A 66 -10.95 0.21 18.47
C GLN A 66 -9.45 -0.08 18.55
N PRO A 67 -8.74 0.45 19.55
CA PRO A 67 -7.33 0.12 19.77
C PRO A 67 -7.15 -1.38 19.98
N THR A 68 -6.07 -1.95 19.48
CA THR A 68 -5.73 -3.37 19.69
C THR A 68 -5.35 -3.68 21.14
N GLY A 69 -4.92 -2.68 21.91
CA GLY A 69 -4.40 -2.85 23.27
C GLY A 69 -2.99 -3.42 23.35
N ILE A 70 -2.36 -3.75 22.22
CA ILE A 70 -0.98 -4.26 22.13
C ILE A 70 -0.09 -3.28 21.36
N PRO A 71 1.23 -3.23 21.68
CA PRO A 71 2.16 -2.35 20.98
C PRO A 71 2.23 -2.64 19.48
N ILE A 72 2.51 -1.61 18.67
CA ILE A 72 2.54 -1.73 17.22
C ILE A 72 3.51 -2.81 16.72
N GLY A 73 4.71 -2.92 17.29
CA GLY A 73 5.67 -3.94 16.90
C GLY A 73 5.16 -5.36 17.15
N GLU A 74 4.47 -5.60 18.27
CA GLU A 74 3.85 -6.88 18.58
C GLU A 74 2.63 -7.14 17.69
N THR A 75 1.81 -6.11 17.44
CA THR A 75 0.69 -6.19 16.49
C THR A 75 1.15 -6.69 15.12
N ILE A 76 2.26 -6.14 14.60
CA ILE A 76 2.82 -6.54 13.30
C ILE A 76 3.35 -7.98 13.35
N ARG A 77 4.13 -8.34 14.37
CA ARG A 77 4.72 -9.69 14.49
C ARG A 77 3.64 -10.78 14.61
N THR A 78 2.52 -10.47 15.24
CA THR A 78 1.39 -11.41 15.47
C THR A 78 0.23 -11.22 14.49
N ILE A 79 0.44 -10.48 13.39
CA ILE A 79 -0.65 -10.09 12.48
C ILE A 79 -1.46 -11.26 11.94
N GLY A 80 -0.87 -12.42 11.81
CA GLY A 80 -1.56 -13.63 11.34
C GLY A 80 -2.72 -14.08 12.24
N THR A 81 -2.72 -13.69 13.52
CA THR A 81 -3.69 -14.16 14.54
C THR A 81 -4.25 -13.04 15.40
N SER A 82 -3.71 -11.84 15.34
CA SER A 82 -4.10 -10.73 16.23
C SER A 82 -5.44 -10.07 15.88
N GLY A 83 -6.06 -10.41 14.75
CA GLY A 83 -7.30 -9.78 14.31
C GLY A 83 -7.14 -8.27 14.15
N SER A 84 -5.99 -7.82 13.62
CA SER A 84 -5.58 -6.43 13.59
C SER A 84 -5.31 -5.92 12.18
N TRP A 85 -5.22 -4.61 12.09
CA TRP A 85 -4.83 -3.88 10.89
C TRP A 85 -3.85 -2.78 11.28
N ALA A 86 -2.83 -2.58 10.46
CA ALA A 86 -1.85 -1.51 10.64
C ALA A 86 -1.48 -0.87 9.31
N ALA A 87 -1.26 0.45 9.34
CA ALA A 87 -0.68 1.22 8.23
C ALA A 87 0.55 1.98 8.72
N LEU A 88 1.65 1.77 8.02
CA LEU A 88 2.88 2.54 8.16
C LEU A 88 2.93 3.52 7.00
N LYS A 89 2.77 4.81 7.29
CA LYS A 89 2.63 5.88 6.29
C LYS A 89 3.95 6.62 6.12
N ASN A 90 4.21 7.08 4.91
CA ASN A 90 5.40 7.85 4.57
C ASN A 90 6.68 7.11 4.97
N ILE A 91 6.80 5.85 4.56
CA ILE A 91 7.95 4.98 4.89
C ILE A 91 9.27 5.49 4.32
N GLU A 92 9.22 6.40 3.34
CA GLU A 92 10.37 7.11 2.78
C GLU A 92 11.09 8.01 3.79
N GLN A 93 10.53 8.24 4.98
CA GLN A 93 11.24 8.87 6.10
C GLN A 93 12.39 7.99 6.62
N HIS A 94 12.35 6.69 6.36
CA HIS A 94 13.43 5.76 6.70
C HIS A 94 14.33 5.52 5.47
N PRO A 95 15.65 5.76 5.55
CA PRO A 95 16.54 5.79 4.38
C PRO A 95 16.52 4.53 3.50
N ALA A 96 16.44 3.33 4.10
CA ALA A 96 16.40 2.09 3.34
C ALA A 96 15.12 1.93 2.52
N TYR A 97 13.98 2.38 3.05
CA TYR A 97 12.70 2.35 2.35
C TYR A 97 12.59 3.47 1.32
N ALA A 98 13.19 4.64 1.59
CA ALA A 98 13.33 5.71 0.60
C ALA A 98 14.07 5.23 -0.65
N ALA A 99 15.23 4.57 -0.45
CA ALA A 99 16.02 4.02 -1.56
C ALA A 99 15.20 3.01 -2.38
N LEU A 100 14.53 2.06 -1.71
CA LEU A 100 13.69 1.07 -2.39
C LEU A 100 12.52 1.71 -3.15
N LEU A 101 11.85 2.70 -2.57
CA LEU A 101 10.74 3.42 -3.21
C LEU A 101 11.23 4.14 -4.48
N HIS A 102 12.37 4.82 -4.41
CA HIS A 102 12.94 5.51 -5.55
C HIS A 102 13.34 4.53 -6.65
N ASP A 103 14.06 3.45 -6.32
CA ASP A 103 14.48 2.43 -7.29
C ASP A 103 13.27 1.82 -8.02
N LEU A 104 12.20 1.51 -7.28
CA LEU A 104 10.96 0.98 -7.83
C LEU A 104 10.26 1.97 -8.78
N LEU A 105 10.12 3.22 -8.35
CA LEU A 105 9.45 4.25 -9.13
C LEU A 105 10.27 4.63 -10.36
N ASP A 106 11.60 4.59 -10.29
CA ASP A 106 12.46 4.86 -11.44
C ASP A 106 12.29 3.84 -12.57
N GLU A 107 11.91 2.60 -12.26
CA GLU A 107 11.55 1.61 -13.29
C GLU A 107 10.26 1.97 -14.06
N LEU A 108 9.33 2.67 -13.44
CA LEU A 108 8.05 3.08 -14.03
C LEU A 108 8.05 4.53 -14.53
N ARG A 109 9.00 5.34 -14.08
CA ARG A 109 9.12 6.77 -14.36
C ARG A 109 8.96 7.11 -15.84
N PRO A 110 9.64 6.44 -16.81
CA PRO A 110 9.52 6.81 -18.22
C PRO A 110 8.08 6.74 -18.73
N ALA A 111 7.30 5.74 -18.30
CA ALA A 111 5.91 5.59 -18.70
C ALA A 111 4.99 6.61 -17.99
N ILE A 112 5.23 6.84 -16.70
CA ILE A 112 4.45 7.78 -15.88
C ILE A 112 4.64 9.21 -16.45
N GLU A 113 5.87 9.64 -16.61
CA GLU A 113 6.16 11.01 -17.05
C GLU A 113 5.73 11.29 -18.50
N ALA A 114 5.75 10.26 -19.36
CA ALA A 114 5.22 10.38 -20.72
C ALA A 114 3.70 10.56 -20.75
N ALA A 115 2.97 9.97 -19.81
CA ALA A 115 1.51 10.00 -19.78
C ALA A 115 0.95 11.17 -18.96
N THR A 116 1.52 11.47 -17.80
CA THR A 116 0.95 12.40 -16.81
C THR A 116 1.91 13.52 -16.36
N GLY A 117 3.12 13.57 -16.90
CA GLY A 117 4.14 14.54 -16.50
C GLY A 117 4.91 14.10 -15.25
N ALA A 118 5.70 15.02 -14.68
CA ALA A 118 6.60 14.73 -13.58
C ALA A 118 5.89 14.15 -12.35
N MET A 119 6.45 13.12 -11.77
CA MET A 119 5.97 12.57 -10.50
C MET A 119 6.20 13.58 -9.37
N LEU A 120 5.12 13.94 -8.68
CA LEU A 120 5.15 14.86 -7.55
C LEU A 120 4.92 14.09 -6.25
N LYS A 121 5.73 14.38 -5.23
CA LYS A 121 5.58 13.85 -3.86
C LYS A 121 5.40 12.32 -3.80
N PRO A 122 6.35 11.52 -4.29
CA PRO A 122 6.29 10.08 -4.11
C PRO A 122 6.20 9.72 -2.62
N GLN A 123 5.24 8.87 -2.27
CA GLN A 123 5.02 8.42 -0.89
C GLN A 123 4.86 6.91 -0.88
N GLY A 124 5.39 6.26 0.15
CA GLY A 124 5.23 4.83 0.36
C GLY A 124 4.41 4.53 1.61
N PHE A 125 3.43 3.62 1.48
CA PHE A 125 2.65 3.11 2.60
C PHE A 125 2.77 1.60 2.66
N VAL A 126 2.86 1.03 3.86
CA VAL A 126 2.79 -0.41 4.06
C VAL A 126 1.56 -0.73 4.89
N PHE A 127 0.70 -1.56 4.33
CA PHE A 127 -0.48 -2.07 5.02
C PHE A 127 -0.22 -3.50 5.47
N VAL A 128 -0.42 -3.77 6.75
CA VAL A 128 -0.29 -5.09 7.37
C VAL A 128 -1.64 -5.45 7.97
N THR A 129 -2.25 -6.53 7.46
CA THR A 129 -3.64 -6.86 7.80
C THR A 129 -3.77 -8.34 8.13
N SER A 130 -4.48 -8.66 9.20
CA SER A 130 -4.84 -10.04 9.53
C SER A 130 -5.69 -10.68 8.43
N PRO A 131 -5.66 -12.02 8.29
CA PRO A 131 -6.52 -12.73 7.36
C PRO A 131 -8.00 -12.35 7.55
N GLY A 132 -8.70 -12.15 6.43
CA GLY A 132 -10.12 -11.77 6.44
C GLY A 132 -10.38 -10.28 6.66
N GLY A 133 -9.36 -9.46 6.90
CA GLY A 133 -9.52 -8.02 7.03
C GLY A 133 -10.03 -7.38 5.71
N VAL A 134 -10.95 -6.44 5.83
CA VAL A 134 -11.58 -5.75 4.72
C VAL A 134 -11.28 -4.27 4.80
N THR A 135 -10.80 -3.69 3.71
CA THR A 135 -10.69 -2.25 3.57
C THR A 135 -12.01 -1.70 3.07
N PRO A 136 -12.64 -0.74 3.76
CA PRO A 136 -13.88 -0.11 3.30
C PRO A 136 -13.73 0.55 1.94
N TYR A 137 -14.86 0.76 1.27
CA TYR A 137 -14.91 1.56 0.05
C TYR A 137 -14.40 2.98 0.34
N HIS A 138 -13.47 3.45 -0.48
CA HIS A 138 -12.88 4.78 -0.37
C HIS A 138 -12.40 5.26 -1.74
N PHE A 139 -12.02 6.49 -1.82
CA PHE A 139 -11.48 7.15 -2.99
C PHE A 139 -10.09 7.69 -2.67
N ASP A 140 -9.12 7.36 -3.50
CA ASP A 140 -7.76 7.91 -3.44
C ASP A 140 -7.59 8.87 -4.62
N PRO A 141 -7.25 10.15 -4.40
CA PRO A 141 -7.04 11.11 -5.48
C PRO A 141 -5.68 10.93 -6.18
N GLU A 142 -4.78 10.14 -5.60
CA GLU A 142 -3.44 9.90 -6.11
C GLU A 142 -3.40 8.72 -7.09
N HIS A 143 -2.38 8.70 -7.94
CA HIS A 143 -2.03 7.53 -8.73
C HIS A 143 -1.38 6.48 -7.82
N ASN A 144 -1.97 5.30 -7.73
CA ASN A 144 -1.52 4.24 -6.82
C ASN A 144 -0.91 3.04 -7.56
N VAL A 145 0.18 2.52 -7.01
CA VAL A 145 0.75 1.21 -7.36
C VAL A 145 0.69 0.34 -6.12
N LEU A 146 -0.24 -0.62 -6.07
CA LEU A 146 -0.37 -1.56 -4.96
C LEU A 146 0.48 -2.81 -5.21
N LEU A 147 1.39 -3.11 -4.31
CA LEU A 147 2.26 -4.29 -4.36
C LEU A 147 1.83 -5.29 -3.28
N GLN A 148 1.28 -6.43 -3.70
CA GLN A 148 0.91 -7.50 -2.78
C GLN A 148 2.13 -8.37 -2.46
N LEU A 149 2.67 -8.24 -1.26
CA LEU A 149 3.93 -8.84 -0.83
C LEU A 149 3.75 -10.21 -0.17
N ARG A 150 2.64 -10.41 0.54
CA ARG A 150 2.35 -11.65 1.28
C ARG A 150 0.85 -11.95 1.24
N GLY A 151 0.49 -13.22 1.07
CA GLY A 151 -0.90 -13.66 0.98
C GLY A 151 -1.58 -13.22 -0.33
N SER A 152 -2.89 -13.03 -0.27
CA SER A 152 -3.71 -12.62 -1.42
C SER A 152 -4.75 -11.58 -1.02
N LYS A 153 -5.12 -10.71 -1.95
CA LYS A 153 -6.15 -9.69 -1.75
C LYS A 153 -7.02 -9.59 -3.01
N VAL A 154 -8.31 -9.43 -2.82
CA VAL A 154 -9.24 -9.07 -3.89
C VAL A 154 -9.42 -7.55 -3.86
N MET A 155 -9.14 -6.90 -4.98
CA MET A 155 -9.39 -5.47 -5.18
C MET A 155 -10.55 -5.30 -6.15
N THR A 156 -11.60 -4.61 -5.71
CA THR A 156 -12.70 -4.19 -6.58
C THR A 156 -12.54 -2.71 -6.88
N GLN A 157 -12.44 -2.36 -8.16
CA GLN A 157 -12.28 -0.98 -8.60
C GLN A 157 -13.48 -0.55 -9.43
N PHE A 158 -13.86 0.71 -9.28
CA PHE A 158 -14.97 1.32 -9.99
C PHE A 158 -14.47 2.52 -10.81
N PRO A 159 -15.12 2.85 -11.95
CA PRO A 159 -14.75 4.01 -12.74
C PRO A 159 -14.86 5.31 -11.93
N ALA A 160 -13.77 6.06 -11.82
CA ALA A 160 -13.74 7.32 -11.07
C ALA A 160 -14.66 8.41 -11.67
N GLY A 161 -14.88 8.40 -12.98
CA GLY A 161 -15.75 9.36 -13.67
C GLY A 161 -17.26 9.01 -13.64
N ASP A 162 -17.65 7.94 -12.95
CA ASP A 162 -19.07 7.54 -12.84
C ASP A 162 -19.65 8.04 -11.51
N PRO A 163 -20.59 9.02 -11.52
CA PRO A 163 -21.14 9.62 -10.30
C PRO A 163 -21.93 8.63 -9.42
N ARG A 164 -22.23 7.44 -9.91
CA ARG A 164 -22.82 6.37 -9.08
C ARG A 164 -21.83 5.80 -8.07
N PHE A 165 -20.53 5.88 -8.37
CA PHE A 165 -19.45 5.34 -7.55
C PHE A 165 -18.58 6.43 -6.90
N ALA A 166 -18.42 7.56 -7.56
CA ALA A 166 -17.68 8.73 -7.06
C ALA A 166 -18.56 9.98 -7.26
N PRO A 167 -19.56 10.22 -6.38
CA PRO A 167 -20.41 11.39 -6.49
C PRO A 167 -19.60 12.67 -6.25
N ASP A 168 -19.88 13.70 -7.02
CA ASP A 168 -19.37 15.05 -6.77
C ASP A 168 -19.84 15.52 -5.39
N THR A 169 -18.89 15.91 -4.53
CA THR A 169 -19.15 16.41 -3.16
C THR A 169 -19.26 17.92 -3.14
#